data_d28c2df4b47a5ca3ffc6b54771cfb254
#
_entry.id   d28c2df4b47a5ca3ffc6b54771cfb254
#
_cell.length_a   1.000
_cell.length_b   1.000
_cell.length_c   1.000
_cell.angle_alpha   90.00
_cell.angle_beta   90.00
_cell.angle_gamma   90.00
#
_symmetry.space_group_name_H-M   'P 1'
#
loop_
_entity.id
_entity.type
_entity.pdbx_description
1 polymer ?
#
loop_
_entity_poly.entity_id
_entity_poly.type
_entity_poly.pdbx_seq_one_letter_code
_entity_poly.pdbx_strand_id
1 'polypeptide(L)'
;MKQQHMFSNKMIAGILIPVVLEQLLNSIMGTADTMMVSNIGSAAISAVSLVDSINILVIQAFSALAAGGAIVCSQYIGQQNKKMANESARQVLFIITAISIAVSVLCLGFKKPLLRLIFGSVEADVMRASETYFFYTAISFPFIAAYDSAASIFRAQENTKGPMLISMISNAMNIVGNAIMIWIFHMGVAGAAISTLVSRIFCAVVVLIQLRKDRQPIVVRDHLKIRPDWAMIRRILGIGIPSGVENSMFQLGKLAIQSTISTLGTTAIAAQAMTNILENLNGMAAIGIGVGLMTIVGQCMGADRKDEAVYYIKKLSVIAEVAIIVSCLLVFVLTGPVTVLGGMEPASAKMCFHMVIWITIVKPIVWTLAFIPAYGLRAAGDVKFSMAASCITMWLCRFCLCVILIRFLEFGTMGVWIGMFADWTVRAVIFTWRFHSRRWLRYKVI
;
A
#
# COMPACT_ATOMS: atom_id res chain seq x y z
N MET A 1 31.88 -2.37 -26.72
CA MET A 1 31.28 -3.44 -25.91
C MET A 1 29.91 -2.97 -25.46
N LYS A 2 28.81 -3.63 -25.83
CA LYS A 2 27.50 -3.35 -25.27
C LYS A 2 27.58 -3.63 -23.78
N GLN A 3 27.40 -2.61 -22.92
CA GLN A 3 27.31 -2.82 -21.49
C GLN A 3 26.18 -3.83 -21.23
N GLN A 4 26.55 -4.97 -20.68
CA GLN A 4 25.58 -6.01 -20.34
C GLN A 4 24.78 -5.52 -19.13
N HIS A 5 23.52 -5.16 -19.35
CA HIS A 5 22.62 -4.70 -18.30
C HIS A 5 22.44 -5.78 -17.23
N MET A 6 22.33 -5.37 -15.96
CA MET A 6 22.18 -6.27 -14.82
C MET A 6 20.88 -7.11 -14.91
N PHE A 7 19.82 -6.49 -15.42
CA PHE A 7 18.54 -7.16 -15.63
C PHE A 7 18.14 -7.19 -17.10
N SER A 8 17.85 -8.39 -17.60
CA SER A 8 17.23 -8.56 -18.92
C SER A 8 15.75 -8.16 -18.90
N ASN A 9 15.17 -7.87 -20.07
CA ASN A 9 13.73 -7.57 -20.16
C ASN A 9 12.86 -8.72 -19.64
N LYS A 10 13.30 -9.97 -19.81
CA LYS A 10 12.61 -11.16 -19.29
C LYS A 10 12.61 -11.21 -17.77
N MET A 11 13.74 -10.88 -17.15
CA MET A 11 13.85 -10.78 -15.67
C MET A 11 12.95 -9.67 -15.13
N ILE A 12 13.00 -8.48 -15.75
CA ILE A 12 12.14 -7.36 -15.37
C ILE A 12 10.66 -7.75 -15.45
N ALA A 13 10.23 -8.34 -16.55
CA ALA A 13 8.85 -8.82 -16.69
C ALA A 13 8.50 -9.88 -15.63
N GLY A 14 9.44 -10.79 -15.32
CA GLY A 14 9.28 -11.81 -14.28
C GLY A 14 9.12 -11.24 -12.87
N ILE A 15 9.68 -10.07 -12.60
CA ILE A 15 9.51 -9.35 -11.33
C ILE A 15 8.20 -8.55 -11.34
N LEU A 16 7.94 -7.78 -12.40
CA LEU A 16 6.85 -6.81 -12.42
C LEU A 16 5.47 -7.43 -12.58
N ILE A 17 5.32 -8.41 -13.49
CA ILE A 17 4.00 -9.00 -13.81
C ILE A 17 3.34 -9.60 -12.57
N PRO A 18 4.01 -10.45 -11.76
CA PRO A 18 3.37 -10.99 -10.56
C PRO A 18 3.00 -9.93 -9.54
N VAL A 19 3.84 -8.90 -9.35
CA VAL A 19 3.53 -7.80 -8.41
C VAL A 19 2.33 -6.99 -8.88
N VAL A 20 2.25 -6.67 -10.17
CA VAL A 20 1.11 -5.96 -10.74
C VAL A 20 -0.17 -6.79 -10.59
N LEU A 21 -0.12 -8.09 -10.88
CA LEU A 21 -1.26 -8.99 -10.70
C LEU A 21 -1.67 -9.08 -9.22
N GLU A 22 -0.71 -9.18 -8.30
CA GLU A 22 -0.96 -9.19 -6.86
C GLU A 22 -1.72 -7.92 -6.43
N GLN A 23 -1.29 -6.74 -6.88
CA GLN A 23 -1.94 -5.47 -6.55
C GLN A 23 -3.37 -5.39 -7.10
N LEU A 24 -3.58 -5.78 -8.35
CA LEU A 24 -4.90 -5.81 -8.97
C LEU A 24 -5.85 -6.76 -8.25
N LEU A 25 -5.39 -7.97 -7.96
CA LEU A 25 -6.21 -8.98 -7.27
C LEU A 25 -6.54 -8.57 -5.83
N ASN A 26 -5.58 -8.02 -5.10
CA ASN A 26 -5.84 -7.52 -3.73
C ASN A 26 -6.89 -6.39 -3.72
N SER A 27 -6.88 -5.51 -4.73
CA SER A 27 -7.87 -4.45 -4.84
C SER A 27 -9.28 -4.99 -5.13
N ILE A 28 -9.40 -5.93 -6.07
CA ILE A 28 -10.67 -6.58 -6.42
C ILE A 28 -11.23 -7.36 -5.21
N MET A 29 -10.36 -8.09 -4.51
CA MET A 29 -10.74 -8.90 -3.35
C MET A 29 -11.19 -8.03 -2.17
N GLY A 30 -10.52 -6.90 -1.92
CA GLY A 30 -10.95 -5.93 -0.90
C GLY A 30 -12.34 -5.37 -1.17
N THR A 31 -12.67 -5.12 -2.45
CA THR A 31 -14.01 -4.69 -2.84
C THR A 31 -15.05 -5.79 -2.60
N ALA A 32 -14.73 -7.04 -2.94
CA ALA A 32 -15.62 -8.18 -2.71
C ALA A 32 -15.88 -8.41 -1.21
N ASP A 33 -14.84 -8.31 -0.37
CA ASP A 33 -14.96 -8.42 1.09
C ASP A 33 -15.92 -7.37 1.66
N THR A 34 -15.77 -6.11 1.25
CA THR A 34 -16.67 -5.02 1.65
C THR A 34 -18.12 -5.28 1.22
N MET A 35 -18.33 -5.80 0.02
CA MET A 35 -19.68 -6.14 -0.47
C MET A 35 -20.31 -7.28 0.35
N MET A 36 -19.54 -8.29 0.76
CA MET A 36 -20.05 -9.38 1.58
C MET A 36 -20.47 -8.91 2.97
N VAL A 37 -19.66 -8.04 3.60
CA VAL A 37 -20.00 -7.44 4.88
C VAL A 37 -21.24 -6.54 4.79
N SER A 38 -21.46 -5.88 3.66
CA SER A 38 -22.63 -5.02 3.45
C SER A 38 -23.97 -5.75 3.58
N ASN A 39 -23.99 -7.04 3.34
CA ASN A 39 -25.19 -7.87 3.49
C ASN A 39 -25.57 -8.19 4.94
N ILE A 40 -24.69 -7.90 5.92
CA ILE A 40 -24.98 -8.15 7.35
C ILE A 40 -25.90 -7.09 7.94
N GLY A 41 -25.80 -5.84 7.49
CA GLY A 41 -26.61 -4.71 7.95
C GLY A 41 -25.82 -3.42 8.11
N SER A 42 -26.54 -2.32 8.31
CA SER A 42 -25.95 -0.97 8.37
C SER A 42 -24.98 -0.76 9.54
N ALA A 43 -25.30 -1.30 10.71
CA ALA A 43 -24.43 -1.22 11.89
C ALA A 43 -23.11 -2.00 11.66
N ALA A 44 -23.18 -3.15 10.98
CA ALA A 44 -22.02 -3.96 10.64
C ALA A 44 -21.10 -3.24 9.65
N ILE A 45 -21.65 -2.68 8.58
CA ILE A 45 -20.87 -1.91 7.60
C ILE A 45 -20.16 -0.74 8.27
N SER A 46 -20.90 0.02 9.09
CA SER A 46 -20.35 1.17 9.81
C SER A 46 -19.20 0.75 10.75
N ALA A 47 -19.40 -0.33 11.50
CA ALA A 47 -18.39 -0.84 12.42
C ALA A 47 -17.13 -1.29 11.68
N VAL A 48 -17.26 -2.06 10.60
CA VAL A 48 -16.14 -2.56 9.80
C VAL A 48 -15.40 -1.40 9.13
N SER A 49 -16.11 -0.45 8.52
CA SER A 49 -15.49 0.72 7.88
C SER A 49 -14.70 1.58 8.86
N LEU A 50 -15.20 1.78 10.08
CA LEU A 50 -14.51 2.54 11.11
C LEU A 50 -13.23 1.83 11.55
N VAL A 51 -13.32 0.54 11.86
CA VAL A 51 -12.18 -0.25 12.30
C VAL A 51 -11.15 -0.43 11.19
N ASP A 52 -11.59 -0.61 9.94
CA ASP A 52 -10.67 -0.73 8.79
C ASP A 52 -9.86 0.55 8.55
N SER A 53 -10.38 1.71 8.92
CA SER A 53 -9.58 2.94 8.90
C SER A 53 -8.35 2.85 9.80
N ILE A 54 -8.49 2.22 10.98
CA ILE A 54 -7.35 1.96 11.88
C ILE A 54 -6.48 0.83 11.33
N ASN A 55 -7.09 -0.26 10.87
CA ASN A 55 -6.37 -1.42 10.32
C ASN A 55 -5.48 -1.01 9.14
N ILE A 56 -5.99 -0.23 8.21
CA ILE A 56 -5.23 0.26 7.05
C ILE A 56 -4.03 1.09 7.50
N LEU A 57 -4.21 1.99 8.47
CA LEU A 57 -3.12 2.80 9.01
C LEU A 57 -2.00 1.93 9.57
N VAL A 58 -2.34 0.95 10.41
CA VAL A 58 -1.39 0.05 11.06
C VAL A 58 -0.69 -0.87 10.04
N ILE A 59 -1.46 -1.46 9.12
CA ILE A 59 -0.92 -2.36 8.09
C ILE A 59 0.00 -1.60 7.14
N GLN A 60 -0.35 -0.38 6.74
CA GLN A 60 0.52 0.45 5.89
C GLN A 60 1.83 0.81 6.58
N ALA A 61 1.83 1.00 7.90
CA ALA A 61 3.06 1.20 8.66
C ALA A 61 3.94 -0.06 8.66
N PHE A 62 3.36 -1.25 8.88
CA PHE A 62 4.11 -2.52 8.81
C PHE A 62 4.65 -2.78 7.41
N SER A 63 3.86 -2.55 6.38
CA SER A 63 4.26 -2.73 4.98
C SER A 63 5.42 -1.79 4.60
N ALA A 64 5.41 -0.55 5.09
CA ALA A 64 6.50 0.39 4.89
C ALA A 64 7.80 -0.02 5.62
N LEU A 65 7.68 -0.53 6.85
CA LEU A 65 8.82 -1.10 7.58
C LEU A 65 9.40 -2.32 6.83
N ALA A 66 8.53 -3.21 6.33
CA ALA A 66 8.92 -4.37 5.54
C ALA A 66 9.62 -3.96 4.24
N ALA A 67 9.11 -2.94 3.54
CA ALA A 67 9.75 -2.39 2.35
C ALA A 67 11.14 -1.80 2.66
N GLY A 68 11.30 -1.12 3.80
CA GLY A 68 12.60 -0.65 4.28
C GLY A 68 13.60 -1.79 4.46
N GLY A 69 13.15 -2.88 5.05
CA GLY A 69 13.95 -4.10 5.19
C GLY A 69 14.31 -4.75 3.86
N ALA A 70 13.36 -4.80 2.93
CA ALA A 70 13.58 -5.32 1.57
C ALA A 70 14.64 -4.52 0.81
N ILE A 71 14.69 -3.20 0.99
CA ILE A 71 15.72 -2.35 0.38
C ILE A 71 17.10 -2.73 0.89
N VAL A 72 17.27 -2.91 2.21
CA VAL A 72 18.55 -3.36 2.80
C VAL A 72 18.94 -4.73 2.26
N CYS A 73 18.01 -5.70 2.23
CA CYS A 73 18.22 -7.03 1.68
C CYS A 73 18.64 -6.97 0.21
N SER A 74 17.94 -6.20 -0.62
CA SER A 74 18.22 -6.09 -2.06
C SER A 74 19.59 -5.47 -2.33
N GLN A 75 20.03 -4.50 -1.52
CA GLN A 75 21.37 -3.92 -1.64
C GLN A 75 22.47 -4.94 -1.30
N TYR A 76 22.30 -5.75 -0.24
CA TYR A 76 23.26 -6.82 0.07
C TYR A 76 23.27 -7.94 -1.00
N ILE A 77 22.12 -8.25 -1.61
CA ILE A 77 22.06 -9.15 -2.75
C ILE A 77 22.86 -8.58 -3.94
N GLY A 78 22.67 -7.28 -4.23
CA GLY A 78 23.44 -6.59 -5.27
C GLY A 78 24.95 -6.61 -5.03
N GLN A 79 25.41 -6.53 -3.77
CA GLN A 79 26.81 -6.72 -3.39
C GLN A 79 27.28 -8.18 -3.47
N GLN A 80 26.39 -9.13 -3.79
CA GLN A 80 26.67 -10.58 -3.72
C GLN A 80 27.07 -11.07 -2.32
N ASN A 81 26.75 -10.31 -1.27
CA ASN A 81 27.03 -10.65 0.12
C ASN A 81 25.88 -11.43 0.74
N LYS A 82 25.83 -12.75 0.44
CA LYS A 82 24.78 -13.64 0.92
C LYS A 82 24.66 -13.69 2.45
N LYS A 83 25.78 -13.60 3.16
CA LYS A 83 25.80 -13.65 4.63
C LYS A 83 25.04 -12.46 5.21
N MET A 84 25.36 -11.25 4.76
CA MET A 84 24.69 -10.04 5.24
C MET A 84 23.26 -9.93 4.74
N ALA A 85 22.95 -10.44 3.54
CA ALA A 85 21.58 -10.52 3.04
C ALA A 85 20.71 -11.44 3.93
N ASN A 86 21.22 -12.62 4.32
CA ASN A 86 20.53 -13.51 5.24
C ASN A 86 20.35 -12.88 6.62
N GLU A 87 21.38 -12.22 7.15
CA GLU A 87 21.30 -11.56 8.45
C GLU A 87 20.29 -10.41 8.41
N SER A 88 20.30 -9.58 7.36
CA SER A 88 19.30 -8.52 7.21
C SER A 88 17.87 -9.06 7.17
N ALA A 89 17.64 -10.15 6.44
CA ALA A 89 16.33 -10.80 6.39
C ALA A 89 15.86 -11.31 7.77
N ARG A 90 16.78 -11.92 8.53
CA ARG A 90 16.48 -12.37 9.91
C ARG A 90 16.11 -11.19 10.80
N GLN A 91 16.85 -10.09 10.74
CA GLN A 91 16.60 -8.89 11.53
C GLN A 91 15.30 -8.18 11.13
N VAL A 92 14.96 -8.17 9.83
CA VAL A 92 13.66 -7.65 9.32
C VAL A 92 12.50 -8.43 9.94
N LEU A 93 12.52 -9.76 9.84
CA LEU A 93 11.49 -10.61 10.44
C LEU A 93 11.37 -10.41 11.95
N PHE A 94 12.50 -10.35 12.65
CA PHE A 94 12.54 -10.16 14.09
C PHE A 94 11.90 -8.83 14.50
N ILE A 95 12.43 -7.71 13.98
CA ILE A 95 12.02 -6.38 14.46
C ILE A 95 10.57 -6.05 14.10
N ILE A 96 10.13 -6.42 12.89
CA ILE A 96 8.76 -6.11 12.47
C ILE A 96 7.76 -6.98 13.21
N THR A 97 8.07 -8.25 13.44
CA THR A 97 7.22 -9.13 14.26
C THR A 97 7.16 -8.64 15.70
N ALA A 98 8.29 -8.23 16.29
CA ALA A 98 8.32 -7.68 17.65
C ALA A 98 7.47 -6.38 17.77
N ILE A 99 7.62 -5.46 16.83
CA ILE A 99 6.81 -4.22 16.77
C ILE A 99 5.32 -4.57 16.61
N SER A 100 4.99 -5.50 15.72
CA SER A 100 3.60 -5.87 15.46
C SER A 100 2.94 -6.56 16.67
N ILE A 101 3.67 -7.38 17.41
CA ILE A 101 3.20 -7.96 18.68
C ILE A 101 2.96 -6.85 19.70
N ALA A 102 3.89 -5.91 19.86
CA ALA A 102 3.74 -4.79 20.77
C ALA A 102 2.50 -3.94 20.42
N VAL A 103 2.32 -3.60 19.16
CA VAL A 103 1.14 -2.87 18.66
C VAL A 103 -0.14 -3.67 18.89
N SER A 104 -0.14 -4.98 18.61
CA SER A 104 -1.28 -5.86 18.84
C SER A 104 -1.68 -5.88 20.32
N VAL A 105 -0.73 -6.06 21.23
CA VAL A 105 -0.97 -6.07 22.69
C VAL A 105 -1.50 -4.71 23.16
N LEU A 106 -0.94 -3.60 22.69
CA LEU A 106 -1.44 -2.26 23.01
C LEU A 106 -2.88 -2.05 22.50
N CYS A 107 -3.15 -2.43 21.24
CA CYS A 107 -4.49 -2.32 20.66
C CYS A 107 -5.52 -3.18 21.40
N LEU A 108 -5.15 -4.38 21.82
CA LEU A 108 -6.04 -5.26 22.59
C LEU A 108 -6.25 -4.77 24.03
N GLY A 109 -5.18 -4.29 24.68
CA GLY A 109 -5.25 -3.77 26.04
C GLY A 109 -6.06 -2.47 26.16
N PHE A 110 -5.93 -1.60 25.17
CA PHE A 110 -6.61 -0.31 25.13
C PHE A 110 -7.77 -0.25 24.11
N LYS A 111 -8.30 -1.39 23.71
CA LYS A 111 -9.35 -1.51 22.68
C LYS A 111 -10.52 -0.54 22.89
N LYS A 112 -11.14 -0.58 24.06
CA LYS A 112 -12.31 0.27 24.39
C LYS A 112 -11.99 1.76 24.42
N PRO A 113 -10.97 2.23 25.16
CA PRO A 113 -10.63 3.64 25.19
C PRO A 113 -10.15 4.14 23.82
N LEU A 114 -9.43 3.32 23.05
CA LEU A 114 -8.96 3.68 21.70
C LEU A 114 -10.13 3.92 20.73
N LEU A 115 -11.09 2.98 20.67
CA LEU A 115 -12.27 3.12 19.80
C LEU A 115 -13.14 4.30 20.22
N ARG A 116 -13.33 4.54 21.53
CA ARG A 116 -14.07 5.71 22.03
C ARG A 116 -13.37 7.02 21.73
N LEU A 117 -12.04 7.06 21.84
CA LEU A 117 -11.26 8.26 21.54
C LEU A 117 -11.35 8.64 20.06
N ILE A 118 -11.28 7.64 19.17
CA ILE A 118 -11.25 7.86 17.71
C ILE A 118 -12.65 8.11 17.15
N PHE A 119 -13.65 7.34 17.60
CA PHE A 119 -14.99 7.38 17.01
C PHE A 119 -16.01 8.17 17.83
N GLY A 120 -15.65 8.59 19.04
CA GLY A 120 -16.52 9.38 19.91
C GLY A 120 -17.80 8.63 20.30
N SER A 121 -18.94 9.31 20.17
CA SER A 121 -20.26 8.77 20.47
C SER A 121 -20.93 8.17 19.24
N VAL A 122 -20.63 6.92 18.92
CA VAL A 122 -21.38 6.14 17.93
C VAL A 122 -22.49 5.33 18.65
N GLU A 123 -23.46 4.85 17.87
CA GLU A 123 -24.53 3.98 18.38
C GLU A 123 -23.95 2.74 19.08
N ALA A 124 -24.63 2.28 20.14
CA ALA A 124 -24.14 1.19 20.99
C ALA A 124 -23.90 -0.12 20.20
N ASP A 125 -24.74 -0.39 19.20
CA ASP A 125 -24.62 -1.58 18.35
C ASP A 125 -23.41 -1.49 17.42
N VAL A 126 -23.14 -0.30 16.86
CA VAL A 126 -21.93 -0.04 16.05
C VAL A 126 -20.68 -0.18 16.93
N MET A 127 -20.68 0.33 18.15
CA MET A 127 -19.54 0.22 19.05
C MET A 127 -19.25 -1.24 19.41
N ARG A 128 -20.28 -2.04 19.76
CA ARG A 128 -20.11 -3.48 20.07
C ARG A 128 -19.57 -4.26 18.87
N ALA A 129 -20.11 -4.03 17.69
CA ALA A 129 -19.63 -4.64 16.46
C ALA A 129 -18.17 -4.23 16.16
N SER A 130 -17.82 -2.95 16.37
CA SER A 130 -16.46 -2.43 16.23
C SER A 130 -15.49 -3.07 17.21
N GLU A 131 -15.88 -3.22 18.48
CA GLU A 131 -15.05 -3.89 19.48
C GLU A 131 -14.77 -5.36 19.13
N THR A 132 -15.77 -6.07 18.60
CA THR A 132 -15.63 -7.47 18.17
C THR A 132 -14.72 -7.58 16.94
N TYR A 133 -14.96 -6.78 15.94
CA TYR A 133 -14.16 -6.79 14.70
C TYR A 133 -12.70 -6.40 14.98
N PHE A 134 -12.48 -5.34 15.76
CA PHE A 134 -11.15 -4.88 16.12
C PHE A 134 -10.37 -5.89 16.98
N PHE A 135 -11.04 -6.64 17.83
CA PHE A 135 -10.41 -7.70 18.62
C PHE A 135 -9.72 -8.73 17.73
N TYR A 136 -10.43 -9.31 16.78
CA TYR A 136 -9.88 -10.32 15.87
C TYR A 136 -8.86 -9.75 14.91
N THR A 137 -9.10 -8.54 14.39
CA THR A 137 -8.15 -7.90 13.47
C THR A 137 -6.86 -7.49 14.16
N ALA A 138 -6.91 -7.02 15.41
CA ALA A 138 -5.71 -6.72 16.20
C ALA A 138 -4.88 -7.97 16.52
N ILE A 139 -5.51 -9.11 16.81
CA ILE A 139 -4.83 -10.40 16.96
C ILE A 139 -4.11 -10.79 15.66
N SER A 140 -4.64 -10.41 14.51
CA SER A 140 -4.06 -10.76 13.21
C SER A 140 -2.84 -9.90 12.81
N PHE A 141 -2.55 -8.80 13.51
CA PHE A 141 -1.44 -7.89 13.16
C PHE A 141 -0.07 -8.57 13.10
N PRO A 142 0.34 -9.42 14.05
CA PRO A 142 1.62 -10.12 13.96
C PRO A 142 1.72 -11.02 12.73
N PHE A 143 0.62 -11.64 12.33
CA PHE A 143 0.59 -12.55 11.18
C PHE A 143 0.71 -11.79 9.85
N ILE A 144 -0.03 -10.70 9.68
CA ILE A 144 0.08 -9.89 8.46
C ILE A 144 1.45 -9.21 8.38
N ALA A 145 2.02 -8.76 9.50
CA ALA A 145 3.34 -8.17 9.55
C ALA A 145 4.45 -9.19 9.22
N ALA A 146 4.34 -10.42 9.69
CA ALA A 146 5.24 -11.52 9.34
C ALA A 146 5.13 -11.87 7.84
N TYR A 147 3.92 -11.91 7.29
CA TYR A 147 3.70 -12.10 5.86
C TYR A 147 4.33 -10.97 5.04
N ASP A 148 4.05 -9.71 5.34
CA ASP A 148 4.58 -8.55 4.62
C ASP A 148 6.10 -8.52 4.63
N SER A 149 6.70 -8.85 5.78
CA SER A 149 8.17 -8.94 5.93
C SER A 149 8.76 -10.03 5.05
N ALA A 150 8.22 -11.24 5.12
CA ALA A 150 8.69 -12.37 4.31
C ALA A 150 8.44 -12.15 2.82
N ALA A 151 7.27 -11.63 2.43
CA ALA A 151 6.94 -11.29 1.05
C ALA A 151 7.90 -10.23 0.49
N SER A 152 8.27 -9.23 1.30
CA SER A 152 9.26 -8.21 0.92
C SER A 152 10.66 -8.80 0.73
N ILE A 153 11.07 -9.75 1.57
CA ILE A 153 12.33 -10.50 1.40
C ILE A 153 12.30 -11.32 0.10
N PHE A 154 11.18 -11.98 -0.21
CA PHE A 154 11.02 -12.71 -1.48
C PHE A 154 11.12 -11.78 -2.69
N ARG A 155 10.48 -10.60 -2.63
CA ARG A 155 10.59 -9.59 -3.70
C ARG A 155 12.02 -9.09 -3.86
N ALA A 156 12.75 -8.87 -2.76
CA ALA A 156 14.15 -8.49 -2.79
C ALA A 156 15.05 -9.51 -3.51
N GLN A 157 14.65 -10.78 -3.53
CA GLN A 157 15.31 -11.89 -4.25
C GLN A 157 14.75 -12.13 -5.66
N GLU A 158 13.96 -11.22 -6.21
CA GLU A 158 13.29 -11.36 -7.52
C GLU A 158 12.22 -12.45 -7.58
N ASN A 159 11.92 -13.11 -6.47
CA ASN A 159 10.87 -14.12 -6.39
C ASN A 159 9.54 -13.47 -6.01
N THR A 160 8.87 -12.90 -6.98
CA THR A 160 7.57 -12.22 -6.80
C THR A 160 6.37 -13.16 -7.00
N LYS A 161 6.58 -14.32 -7.64
CA LYS A 161 5.51 -15.30 -7.88
C LYS A 161 5.04 -15.99 -6.60
N GLY A 162 5.95 -16.30 -5.69
CA GLY A 162 5.62 -16.96 -4.43
C GLY A 162 4.64 -16.16 -3.59
N PRO A 163 4.96 -14.92 -3.19
CA PRO A 163 4.04 -14.04 -2.47
C PRO A 163 2.71 -13.81 -3.19
N MET A 164 2.73 -13.60 -4.51
CA MET A 164 1.51 -13.45 -5.32
C MET A 164 0.57 -14.66 -5.17
N LEU A 165 1.08 -15.88 -5.33
CA LEU A 165 0.26 -17.08 -5.22
C LEU A 165 -0.30 -17.28 -3.81
N ILE A 166 0.51 -17.01 -2.77
CA ILE A 166 0.05 -17.09 -1.37
C ILE A 166 -1.06 -16.07 -1.12
N SER A 167 -0.88 -14.84 -1.58
CA SER A 167 -1.89 -13.77 -1.47
C SER A 167 -3.20 -14.16 -2.19
N MET A 168 -3.12 -14.70 -3.40
CA MET A 168 -4.30 -15.16 -4.15
C MET A 168 -5.07 -16.25 -3.40
N ILE A 169 -4.37 -17.26 -2.90
CA ILE A 169 -5.01 -18.37 -2.15
C ILE A 169 -5.64 -17.84 -0.87
N SER A 170 -4.93 -16.96 -0.14
CA SER A 170 -5.42 -16.35 1.08
C SER A 170 -6.67 -15.49 0.86
N ASN A 171 -6.69 -14.70 -0.20
CA ASN A 171 -7.86 -13.90 -0.57
C ASN A 171 -9.05 -14.78 -0.94
N ALA A 172 -8.83 -15.86 -1.69
CA ALA A 172 -9.87 -16.83 -1.98
C ALA A 172 -10.40 -17.52 -0.70
N MET A 173 -9.49 -17.91 0.22
CA MET A 173 -9.87 -18.45 1.54
C MET A 173 -10.69 -17.45 2.35
N ASN A 174 -10.33 -16.16 2.31
CA ASN A 174 -11.06 -15.11 3.02
C ASN A 174 -12.49 -14.97 2.48
N ILE A 175 -12.68 -14.94 1.16
CA ILE A 175 -14.01 -14.86 0.54
C ILE A 175 -14.85 -16.09 0.88
N VAL A 176 -14.30 -17.29 0.72
CA VAL A 176 -15.00 -18.53 1.06
C VAL A 176 -15.31 -18.59 2.56
N GLY A 177 -14.36 -18.20 3.40
CA GLY A 177 -14.53 -18.11 4.84
C GLY A 177 -15.62 -17.12 5.25
N ASN A 178 -15.65 -15.93 4.63
CA ASN A 178 -16.72 -14.96 4.83
C ASN A 178 -18.08 -15.54 4.44
N ALA A 179 -18.18 -16.21 3.29
CA ALA A 179 -19.42 -16.84 2.85
C ALA A 179 -19.92 -17.88 3.86
N ILE A 180 -19.04 -18.74 4.34
CA ILE A 180 -19.37 -19.77 5.34
C ILE A 180 -19.76 -19.15 6.68
N MET A 181 -18.94 -18.25 7.21
CA MET A 181 -19.13 -17.69 8.55
C MET A 181 -20.33 -16.72 8.62
N ILE A 182 -20.56 -15.93 7.56
CA ILE A 182 -21.66 -14.95 7.52
C ILE A 182 -22.98 -15.63 7.17
N TRP A 183 -23.03 -16.45 6.10
CA TRP A 183 -24.29 -16.96 5.56
C TRP A 183 -24.70 -18.31 6.10
N ILE A 184 -23.76 -19.21 6.42
CA ILE A 184 -24.07 -20.53 6.96
C ILE A 184 -24.12 -20.51 8.49
N PHE A 185 -23.09 -19.96 9.15
CA PHE A 185 -23.02 -19.91 10.61
C PHE A 185 -23.68 -18.66 11.21
N HIS A 186 -24.10 -17.69 10.41
CA HIS A 186 -24.74 -16.44 10.84
C HIS A 186 -23.95 -15.69 11.93
N MET A 187 -22.62 -15.70 11.85
CA MET A 187 -21.76 -15.07 12.87
C MET A 187 -21.62 -13.56 12.68
N GLY A 188 -22.22 -12.99 11.65
CA GLY A 188 -22.16 -11.55 11.39
C GLY A 188 -20.75 -11.00 11.26
N VAL A 189 -20.48 -9.87 11.93
CA VAL A 189 -19.18 -9.17 11.89
C VAL A 189 -18.05 -10.04 12.47
N ALA A 190 -18.32 -10.84 13.49
CA ALA A 190 -17.34 -11.77 14.06
C ALA A 190 -16.89 -12.81 13.02
N GLY A 191 -17.80 -13.29 12.18
CA GLY A 191 -17.47 -14.24 11.11
C GLY A 191 -16.50 -13.66 10.09
N ALA A 192 -16.73 -12.43 9.64
CA ALA A 192 -15.81 -11.73 8.72
C ALA A 192 -14.42 -11.53 9.36
N ALA A 193 -14.37 -11.13 10.62
CA ALA A 193 -13.14 -10.92 11.36
C ALA A 193 -12.34 -12.21 11.55
N ILE A 194 -12.99 -13.33 11.89
CA ILE A 194 -12.37 -14.64 12.05
C ILE A 194 -11.84 -15.14 10.70
N SER A 195 -12.60 -15.00 9.62
CA SER A 195 -12.17 -15.37 8.29
C SER A 195 -10.88 -14.62 7.88
N THR A 196 -10.83 -13.33 8.16
CA THR A 196 -9.63 -12.49 7.93
C THR A 196 -8.45 -12.96 8.78
N LEU A 197 -8.66 -13.28 10.05
CA LEU A 197 -7.62 -13.79 10.95
C LEU A 197 -7.05 -15.12 10.43
N VAL A 198 -7.91 -16.08 10.07
CA VAL A 198 -7.50 -17.40 9.55
C VAL A 198 -6.69 -17.24 8.26
N SER A 199 -7.13 -16.40 7.34
CA SER A 199 -6.44 -16.13 6.09
C SER A 199 -5.05 -15.52 6.31
N ARG A 200 -4.90 -14.61 7.27
CA ARG A 200 -3.62 -13.98 7.63
C ARG A 200 -2.68 -14.98 8.32
N ILE A 201 -3.19 -15.85 9.17
CA ILE A 201 -2.41 -16.94 9.77
C ILE A 201 -1.89 -17.87 8.67
N PHE A 202 -2.74 -18.27 7.72
CA PHE A 202 -2.34 -19.08 6.57
C PHE A 202 -1.21 -18.41 5.78
N CYS A 203 -1.34 -17.14 5.41
CA CYS A 203 -0.30 -16.40 4.72
C CYS A 203 1.04 -16.44 5.46
N ALA A 204 1.02 -16.12 6.76
CA ALA A 204 2.22 -16.09 7.59
C ALA A 204 2.89 -17.46 7.65
N VAL A 205 2.12 -18.50 7.93
CA VAL A 205 2.66 -19.87 8.06
C VAL A 205 3.26 -20.34 6.73
N VAL A 206 2.55 -20.21 5.64
CA VAL A 206 3.00 -20.70 4.33
C VAL A 206 4.24 -19.94 3.84
N VAL A 207 4.25 -18.61 3.95
CA VAL A 207 5.40 -17.81 3.51
C VAL A 207 6.65 -18.09 4.34
N LEU A 208 6.51 -18.26 5.66
CA LEU A 208 7.62 -18.60 6.55
C LEU A 208 8.16 -20.01 6.29
N ILE A 209 7.30 -20.99 5.97
CA ILE A 209 7.74 -22.33 5.55
C ILE A 209 8.50 -22.25 4.23
N GLN A 210 8.02 -21.45 3.27
CA GLN A 210 8.72 -21.28 2.00
C GLN A 210 10.10 -20.62 2.18
N LEU A 211 10.25 -19.68 3.12
CA LEU A 211 11.50 -18.98 3.38
C LEU A 211 12.58 -19.90 3.99
N ARG A 212 12.20 -21.07 4.51
CA ARG A 212 13.14 -22.10 5.02
C ARG A 212 13.76 -22.99 3.92
N LYS A 213 13.18 -22.98 2.70
CA LYS A 213 13.64 -23.86 1.62
C LYS A 213 14.97 -23.37 1.02
N ASP A 214 15.92 -24.27 0.85
CA ASP A 214 17.28 -24.00 0.35
C ASP A 214 17.36 -23.59 -1.14
N ARG A 215 16.24 -23.47 -1.81
CA ARG A 215 16.19 -23.15 -3.25
C ARG A 215 16.37 -21.65 -3.56
N GLN A 216 16.65 -20.84 -2.55
CA GLN A 216 16.66 -19.39 -2.66
C GLN A 216 17.98 -18.78 -2.17
N PRO A 217 18.39 -17.59 -2.67
CA PRO A 217 19.58 -16.91 -2.20
C PRO A 217 19.57 -16.58 -0.71
N ILE A 218 18.40 -16.20 -0.17
CA ILE A 218 18.19 -15.93 1.25
C ILE A 218 17.36 -17.06 1.85
N VAL A 219 17.90 -17.69 2.90
CA VAL A 219 17.24 -18.77 3.64
C VAL A 219 17.23 -18.42 5.11
N VAL A 220 16.04 -18.37 5.72
CA VAL A 220 15.92 -18.15 7.16
C VAL A 220 15.33 -19.40 7.80
N ARG A 221 16.16 -20.16 8.52
CA ARG A 221 15.75 -21.43 9.14
C ARG A 221 15.28 -21.28 10.58
N ASP A 222 15.95 -20.42 11.36
CA ASP A 222 15.72 -20.29 12.81
C ASP A 222 15.00 -18.98 13.15
N HIS A 223 13.68 -18.93 12.88
CA HIS A 223 12.89 -17.73 13.14
C HIS A 223 12.78 -17.37 14.63
N LEU A 224 12.89 -18.36 15.54
CA LEU A 224 12.71 -18.16 16.98
C LEU A 224 14.02 -17.89 17.75
N LYS A 225 15.18 -18.11 17.12
CA LYS A 225 16.50 -17.94 17.74
C LYS A 225 17.29 -16.76 17.16
N ILE A 226 16.60 -15.69 16.80
CA ILE A 226 17.23 -14.52 16.21
C ILE A 226 17.80 -13.66 17.36
N ARG A 227 19.11 -13.40 17.33
CA ARG A 227 19.73 -12.42 18.23
C ARG A 227 19.63 -11.05 17.57
N PRO A 228 19.19 -10.01 18.30
CA PRO A 228 19.06 -8.66 17.75
C PRO A 228 20.45 -8.09 17.42
N ASP A 229 20.64 -7.69 16.19
CA ASP A 229 21.76 -6.87 15.72
C ASP A 229 21.28 -5.42 15.60
N TRP A 230 21.58 -4.62 16.61
CA TRP A 230 21.11 -3.23 16.69
C TRP A 230 21.65 -2.35 15.56
N ALA A 231 22.84 -2.64 15.03
CA ALA A 231 23.39 -1.91 13.89
C ALA A 231 22.57 -2.15 12.62
N MET A 232 22.23 -3.42 12.34
CA MET A 232 21.38 -3.80 11.23
C MET A 232 19.95 -3.29 11.40
N ILE A 233 19.37 -3.44 12.60
CA ILE A 233 18.02 -2.95 12.94
C ILE A 233 17.93 -1.44 12.72
N ARG A 234 18.94 -0.67 13.14
CA ARG A 234 18.98 0.78 12.93
C ARG A 234 18.99 1.16 11.45
N ARG A 235 19.66 0.40 10.60
CA ARG A 235 19.65 0.60 9.14
C ARG A 235 18.25 0.34 8.56
N ILE A 236 17.62 -0.77 8.94
CA ILE A 236 16.28 -1.15 8.50
C ILE A 236 15.26 -0.08 8.93
N LEU A 237 15.26 0.30 10.22
CA LEU A 237 14.36 1.31 10.75
C LEU A 237 14.64 2.71 10.18
N GLY A 238 15.89 3.02 9.84
CA GLY A 238 16.30 4.27 9.21
C GLY A 238 15.64 4.50 7.84
N ILE A 239 15.24 3.44 7.15
CA ILE A 239 14.46 3.48 5.90
C ILE A 239 12.96 3.28 6.19
N GLY A 240 12.65 2.30 7.03
CA GLY A 240 11.27 1.90 7.29
C GLY A 240 10.45 2.94 8.04
N ILE A 241 11.01 3.58 9.07
CA ILE A 241 10.28 4.60 9.85
C ILE A 241 9.89 5.81 9.02
N PRO A 242 10.79 6.46 8.25
CA PRO A 242 10.37 7.56 7.39
C PRO A 242 9.30 7.16 6.37
N SER A 243 9.42 5.98 5.76
CA SER A 243 8.41 5.47 4.84
C SER A 243 7.08 5.16 5.54
N GLY A 244 7.11 4.67 6.77
CA GLY A 244 5.94 4.44 7.61
C GLY A 244 5.24 5.73 7.99
N VAL A 245 6.00 6.76 8.39
CA VAL A 245 5.47 8.10 8.67
C VAL A 245 4.82 8.70 7.42
N GLU A 246 5.46 8.58 6.25
CA GLU A 246 4.90 9.05 4.98
C GLU A 246 3.54 8.39 4.68
N ASN A 247 3.47 7.06 4.76
CA ASN A 247 2.23 6.32 4.51
C ASN A 247 1.14 6.67 5.53
N SER A 248 1.49 6.78 6.81
CA SER A 248 0.56 7.15 7.88
C SER A 248 0.01 8.55 7.69
N MET A 249 0.86 9.52 7.39
CA MET A 249 0.46 10.91 7.10
C MET A 249 -0.44 10.99 5.87
N PHE A 250 -0.18 10.16 4.85
CA PHE A 250 -1.01 10.08 3.66
C PHE A 250 -2.42 9.54 3.98
N GLN A 251 -2.52 8.50 4.80
CA GLN A 251 -3.81 7.94 5.21
C GLN A 251 -4.60 8.91 6.10
N LEU A 252 -3.93 9.58 7.04
CA LEU A 252 -4.56 10.62 7.87
C LEU A 252 -5.07 11.78 7.01
N GLY A 253 -4.31 12.20 6.01
CA GLY A 253 -4.75 13.23 5.06
C GLY A 253 -5.97 12.81 4.25
N LYS A 254 -6.05 11.55 3.80
CA LYS A 254 -7.26 11.01 3.14
C LYS A 254 -8.48 11.06 4.05
N LEU A 255 -8.34 10.69 5.32
CA LEU A 255 -9.43 10.74 6.30
C LEU A 255 -9.90 12.18 6.55
N ALA A 256 -8.96 13.11 6.66
CA ALA A 256 -9.28 14.53 6.83
C ALA A 256 -10.03 15.12 5.62
N ILE A 257 -9.65 14.73 4.40
CA ILE A 257 -10.37 15.09 3.18
C ILE A 257 -11.77 14.48 3.17
N GLN A 258 -11.91 13.20 3.54
CA GLN A 258 -13.21 12.53 3.62
C GLN A 258 -14.16 13.23 4.59
N SER A 259 -13.66 13.71 5.72
CA SER A 259 -14.42 14.54 6.65
C SER A 259 -14.89 15.87 6.03
N THR A 260 -14.10 16.47 5.15
CA THR A 260 -14.50 17.68 4.42
C THR A 260 -15.57 17.38 3.36
N ILE A 261 -15.43 16.24 2.66
CA ILE A 261 -16.41 15.80 1.64
C ILE A 261 -17.78 15.53 2.27
N SER A 262 -17.82 15.01 3.50
CA SER A 262 -19.08 14.71 4.19
C SER A 262 -19.99 15.93 4.38
N THR A 263 -19.45 17.13 4.29
CA THR A 263 -20.24 18.37 4.36
C THR A 263 -20.96 18.74 3.06
N LEU A 264 -20.64 18.05 1.93
CA LEU A 264 -21.20 18.35 0.61
C LEU A 264 -22.54 17.64 0.29
N GLY A 265 -23.01 16.77 1.18
CA GLY A 265 -24.23 16.00 1.01
C GLY A 265 -24.05 14.63 0.37
N THR A 266 -25.11 13.82 0.41
CA THR A 266 -25.10 12.40 0.05
C THR A 266 -24.74 12.14 -1.42
N THR A 267 -25.25 12.96 -2.32
CA THR A 267 -24.99 12.87 -3.78
C THR A 267 -23.48 13.04 -4.08
N ALA A 268 -22.85 14.03 -3.44
CA ALA A 268 -21.41 14.29 -3.58
C ALA A 268 -20.56 13.16 -2.96
N ILE A 269 -20.97 12.65 -1.79
CA ILE A 269 -20.27 11.53 -1.12
C ILE A 269 -20.30 10.28 -2.01
N ALA A 270 -21.45 9.95 -2.59
CA ALA A 270 -21.59 8.78 -3.47
C ALA A 270 -20.73 8.93 -4.75
N ALA A 271 -20.77 10.10 -5.38
CA ALA A 271 -19.94 10.40 -6.56
C ALA A 271 -18.45 10.28 -6.25
N GLN A 272 -18.00 10.85 -5.12
CA GLN A 272 -16.60 10.79 -4.71
C GLN A 272 -16.14 9.37 -4.35
N ALA A 273 -16.98 8.59 -3.68
CA ALA A 273 -16.68 7.20 -3.34
C ALA A 273 -16.46 6.36 -4.60
N MET A 274 -17.34 6.44 -5.58
CA MET A 274 -17.20 5.74 -6.85
C MET A 274 -15.96 6.21 -7.62
N THR A 275 -15.72 7.51 -7.66
CA THR A 275 -14.54 8.07 -8.33
C THR A 275 -13.24 7.59 -7.68
N ASN A 276 -13.20 7.48 -6.37
CA ASN A 276 -12.03 6.92 -5.65
C ASN A 276 -11.77 5.46 -6.01
N ILE A 277 -12.82 4.64 -6.14
CA ILE A 277 -12.68 3.23 -6.57
C ILE A 277 -12.08 3.17 -7.99
N LEU A 278 -12.62 3.95 -8.91
CA LEU A 278 -12.15 4.01 -10.29
C LEU A 278 -10.71 4.55 -10.40
N GLU A 279 -10.38 5.57 -9.62
CA GLU A 279 -9.02 6.13 -9.57
C GLU A 279 -8.01 5.14 -8.98
N ASN A 280 -8.37 4.40 -7.95
CA ASN A 280 -7.52 3.35 -7.40
C ASN A 280 -7.24 2.26 -8.42
N LEU A 281 -8.25 1.79 -9.15
CA LEU A 281 -8.07 0.76 -10.19
C LEU A 281 -7.09 1.20 -11.27
N ASN A 282 -7.17 2.45 -11.72
CA ASN A 282 -6.28 2.93 -12.78
C ASN A 282 -4.84 3.21 -12.32
N GLY A 283 -4.56 3.19 -11.01
CA GLY A 283 -3.22 3.36 -10.45
C GLY A 283 -2.49 2.06 -10.10
N MET A 284 -3.21 0.94 -9.94
CA MET A 284 -2.65 -0.29 -9.37
C MET A 284 -1.49 -0.88 -10.16
N ALA A 285 -1.57 -0.87 -11.49
CA ALA A 285 -0.50 -1.38 -12.35
C ALA A 285 0.81 -0.58 -12.16
N ALA A 286 0.72 0.73 -12.14
CA ALA A 286 1.88 1.59 -11.94
C ALA A 286 2.47 1.49 -10.54
N ILE A 287 1.62 1.33 -9.51
CA ILE A 287 2.07 1.05 -8.13
C ILE A 287 2.86 -0.26 -8.09
N GLY A 288 2.36 -1.32 -8.73
CA GLY A 288 3.07 -2.60 -8.83
C GLY A 288 4.45 -2.46 -9.51
N ILE A 289 4.52 -1.67 -10.58
CA ILE A 289 5.79 -1.34 -11.24
C ILE A 289 6.73 -0.60 -10.28
N GLY A 290 6.24 0.37 -9.51
CA GLY A 290 7.01 1.09 -8.50
C GLY A 290 7.58 0.18 -7.42
N VAL A 291 6.79 -0.78 -6.93
CA VAL A 291 7.25 -1.78 -5.95
C VAL A 291 8.35 -2.67 -6.54
N GLY A 292 8.20 -3.15 -7.76
CA GLY A 292 9.24 -3.92 -8.45
C GLY A 292 10.51 -3.11 -8.74
N LEU A 293 10.36 -1.81 -9.03
CA LEU A 293 11.47 -0.88 -9.24
C LEU A 293 12.37 -0.78 -7.99
N MET A 294 11.78 -0.81 -6.78
CA MET A 294 12.58 -0.76 -5.54
C MET A 294 13.58 -1.93 -5.45
N THR A 295 13.17 -3.12 -5.84
CA THR A 295 14.07 -4.29 -5.87
C THR A 295 15.22 -4.08 -6.87
N ILE A 296 14.89 -3.68 -8.10
CA ILE A 296 15.86 -3.49 -9.18
C ILE A 296 16.87 -2.39 -8.82
N VAL A 297 16.41 -1.23 -8.39
CA VAL A 297 17.27 -0.11 -7.99
C VAL A 297 18.08 -0.46 -6.73
N GLY A 298 17.47 -1.13 -5.76
CA GLY A 298 18.17 -1.59 -4.56
C GLY A 298 19.36 -2.47 -4.89
N GLN A 299 19.20 -3.46 -5.78
CA GLN A 299 20.30 -4.32 -6.22
C GLN A 299 21.36 -3.55 -7.04
N CYS A 300 20.93 -2.63 -7.93
CA CYS A 300 21.87 -1.77 -8.67
C CYS A 300 22.72 -0.90 -7.74
N MET A 301 22.11 -0.30 -6.72
CA MET A 301 22.82 0.51 -5.72
C MET A 301 23.79 -0.33 -4.89
N GLY A 302 23.37 -1.54 -4.50
CA GLY A 302 24.24 -2.49 -3.79
C GLY A 302 25.45 -2.93 -4.61
N ALA A 303 25.27 -3.11 -5.92
CA ALA A 303 26.34 -3.44 -6.86
C ALA A 303 27.21 -2.24 -7.29
N ASP A 304 26.96 -1.06 -6.74
CA ASP A 304 27.56 0.25 -7.14
C ASP A 304 27.37 0.61 -8.63
N ARG A 305 26.34 0.02 -9.26
CA ARG A 305 25.97 0.30 -10.68
C ARG A 305 24.97 1.46 -10.77
N LYS A 306 25.42 2.65 -10.36
CA LYS A 306 24.56 3.86 -10.23
C LYS A 306 23.94 4.31 -11.54
N ASP A 307 24.66 4.22 -12.65
CA ASP A 307 24.13 4.61 -13.96
C ASP A 307 23.02 3.65 -14.43
N GLU A 308 23.11 2.37 -14.06
CA GLU A 308 22.00 1.44 -14.32
C GLU A 308 20.80 1.71 -13.46
N ALA A 309 20.98 2.11 -12.20
CA ALA A 309 19.86 2.55 -11.36
C ALA A 309 19.09 3.71 -12.01
N VAL A 310 19.81 4.71 -12.55
CA VAL A 310 19.21 5.82 -13.33
C VAL A 310 18.50 5.32 -14.57
N TYR A 311 19.13 4.40 -15.32
CA TYR A 311 18.54 3.80 -16.51
C TYR A 311 17.23 3.08 -16.22
N TYR A 312 17.19 2.23 -15.16
CA TYR A 312 15.98 1.48 -14.82
C TYR A 312 14.86 2.37 -14.29
N ILE A 313 15.17 3.42 -13.51
CA ILE A 313 14.14 4.38 -13.09
C ILE A 313 13.49 5.02 -14.31
N LYS A 314 14.27 5.48 -15.31
CA LYS A 314 13.72 6.06 -16.54
C LYS A 314 12.90 5.05 -17.34
N LYS A 315 13.45 3.85 -17.54
CA LYS A 315 12.79 2.79 -18.31
C LYS A 315 11.47 2.36 -17.71
N LEU A 316 11.44 2.12 -16.38
CA LEU A 316 10.24 1.70 -15.69
C LEU A 316 9.23 2.84 -15.50
N SER A 317 9.69 4.10 -15.47
CA SER A 317 8.79 5.25 -15.55
C SER A 317 8.04 5.30 -16.87
N VAL A 318 8.70 5.02 -17.99
CA VAL A 318 8.03 4.94 -19.30
C VAL A 318 7.02 3.78 -19.34
N ILE A 319 7.38 2.62 -18.81
CA ILE A 319 6.46 1.47 -18.76
C ILE A 319 5.25 1.78 -17.86
N ALA A 320 5.48 2.42 -16.72
CA ALA A 320 4.42 2.85 -15.81
C ALA A 320 3.51 3.89 -16.46
N GLU A 321 4.08 4.81 -17.25
CA GLU A 321 3.32 5.82 -17.99
C GLU A 321 2.38 5.17 -19.01
N VAL A 322 2.88 4.22 -19.79
CA VAL A 322 2.04 3.45 -20.73
C VAL A 322 0.93 2.72 -19.99
N ALA A 323 1.23 2.09 -18.83
CA ALA A 323 0.24 1.43 -18.02
C ALA A 323 -0.83 2.39 -17.49
N ILE A 324 -0.44 3.60 -17.07
CA ILE A 324 -1.38 4.65 -16.62
C ILE A 324 -2.28 5.10 -17.77
N ILE A 325 -1.73 5.38 -18.94
CA ILE A 325 -2.52 5.80 -20.12
C ILE A 325 -3.54 4.73 -20.46
N VAL A 326 -3.12 3.47 -20.59
CA VAL A 326 -4.01 2.35 -20.93
C VAL A 326 -5.10 2.16 -19.87
N SER A 327 -4.73 2.17 -18.58
CA SER A 327 -5.70 1.99 -17.51
C SER A 327 -6.64 3.19 -17.35
N CYS A 328 -6.18 4.42 -17.56
CA CYS A 328 -7.05 5.60 -17.57
C CYS A 328 -8.09 5.53 -18.69
N LEU A 329 -7.68 5.16 -19.90
CA LEU A 329 -8.60 4.99 -21.03
C LEU A 329 -9.61 3.87 -20.78
N LEU A 330 -9.15 2.74 -20.23
CA LEU A 330 -10.02 1.62 -19.90
C LEU A 330 -11.06 2.02 -18.83
N VAL A 331 -10.62 2.66 -17.75
CA VAL A 331 -11.51 3.12 -16.67
C VAL A 331 -12.47 4.18 -17.18
N PHE A 332 -12.03 5.09 -18.04
CA PHE A 332 -12.92 6.09 -18.67
C PHE A 332 -14.06 5.41 -19.44
N VAL A 333 -13.78 4.42 -20.27
CA VAL A 333 -14.80 3.67 -21.03
C VAL A 333 -15.72 2.89 -20.09
N LEU A 334 -15.18 2.30 -19.02
CA LEU A 334 -15.94 1.52 -18.06
C LEU A 334 -16.76 2.35 -17.07
N THR A 335 -16.50 3.65 -16.94
CA THR A 335 -17.18 4.52 -15.97
C THR A 335 -18.71 4.51 -16.16
N GLY A 336 -19.19 4.62 -17.40
CA GLY A 336 -20.62 4.56 -17.69
C GLY A 336 -21.27 3.24 -17.24
N PRO A 337 -20.82 2.08 -17.75
CA PRO A 337 -21.31 0.78 -17.29
C PRO A 337 -21.22 0.56 -15.79
N VAL A 338 -20.12 0.95 -15.14
CA VAL A 338 -19.92 0.76 -13.70
C VAL A 338 -20.87 1.60 -12.86
N THR A 339 -21.12 2.85 -13.23
CA THR A 339 -22.08 3.71 -12.51
C THR A 339 -23.50 3.20 -12.63
N VAL A 340 -23.90 2.64 -13.79
CA VAL A 340 -25.21 2.01 -14.01
C VAL A 340 -25.34 0.72 -13.18
N LEU A 341 -24.35 -0.16 -13.24
CA LEU A 341 -24.34 -1.41 -12.46
C LEU A 341 -24.29 -1.16 -10.96
N GLY A 342 -23.65 -0.07 -10.53
CA GLY A 342 -23.62 0.36 -9.12
C GLY A 342 -24.92 1.01 -8.65
N GLY A 343 -25.94 1.12 -9.51
CA GLY A 343 -27.24 1.71 -9.16
C GLY A 343 -27.14 3.17 -8.73
N MET A 344 -26.18 3.92 -9.28
CA MET A 344 -25.97 5.32 -8.90
C MET A 344 -27.12 6.21 -9.37
N GLU A 345 -27.51 7.15 -8.51
CA GLU A 345 -28.42 8.23 -8.88
C GLU A 345 -27.83 9.02 -10.07
N PRO A 346 -28.66 9.45 -11.06
CA PRO A 346 -28.15 10.15 -12.25
C PRO A 346 -27.30 11.38 -11.96
N ALA A 347 -27.63 12.13 -10.90
CA ALA A 347 -26.86 13.30 -10.46
C ALA A 347 -25.45 12.90 -9.98
N SER A 348 -25.34 11.87 -9.14
CA SER A 348 -24.07 11.33 -8.65
C SER A 348 -23.23 10.73 -9.79
N ALA A 349 -23.85 10.00 -10.72
CA ALA A 349 -23.19 9.42 -11.87
C ALA A 349 -22.59 10.50 -12.80
N LYS A 350 -23.32 11.60 -13.04
CA LYS A 350 -22.83 12.74 -13.82
C LYS A 350 -21.64 13.43 -13.16
N MET A 351 -21.69 13.62 -11.84
CA MET A 351 -20.57 14.18 -11.08
C MET A 351 -19.34 13.26 -11.14
N CYS A 352 -19.53 11.96 -10.95
CA CYS A 352 -18.47 10.96 -11.07
C CYS A 352 -17.82 10.99 -12.45
N PHE A 353 -18.62 11.00 -13.50
CA PHE A 353 -18.11 11.03 -14.88
C PHE A 353 -17.30 12.30 -15.15
N HIS A 354 -17.76 13.45 -14.68
CA HIS A 354 -17.01 14.71 -14.80
C HIS A 354 -15.65 14.66 -14.10
N MET A 355 -15.59 14.10 -12.89
CA MET A 355 -14.32 13.93 -12.18
C MET A 355 -13.38 12.95 -12.90
N VAL A 356 -13.89 11.84 -13.42
CA VAL A 356 -13.10 10.84 -14.16
C VAL A 356 -12.51 11.41 -15.46
N ILE A 357 -13.23 12.29 -16.16
CA ILE A 357 -12.68 12.99 -17.34
C ILE A 357 -11.38 13.73 -16.97
N TRP A 358 -11.43 14.55 -15.93
CA TRP A 358 -10.26 15.32 -15.49
C TRP A 358 -9.12 14.44 -14.99
N ILE A 359 -9.44 13.35 -14.27
CA ILE A 359 -8.44 12.37 -13.86
C ILE A 359 -7.76 11.75 -15.07
N THR A 360 -8.52 11.36 -16.09
CA THR A 360 -8.02 10.74 -17.31
C THR A 360 -7.10 11.66 -18.11
N ILE A 361 -7.33 12.99 -18.03
CA ILE A 361 -6.48 13.98 -18.70
C ILE A 361 -5.22 14.28 -17.88
N VAL A 362 -5.37 14.56 -16.59
CA VAL A 362 -4.28 15.07 -15.75
C VAL A 362 -3.35 13.97 -15.25
N LYS A 363 -3.88 12.81 -14.88
CA LYS A 363 -3.11 11.72 -14.28
C LYS A 363 -1.95 11.25 -15.17
N PRO A 364 -2.13 10.98 -16.46
CA PRO A 364 -1.02 10.61 -17.36
C PRO A 364 0.09 11.66 -17.44
N ILE A 365 -0.23 12.93 -17.29
CA ILE A 365 0.75 14.01 -17.44
C ILE A 365 1.69 14.10 -16.22
N VAL A 366 1.17 13.94 -15.02
CA VAL A 366 1.90 14.28 -13.79
C VAL A 366 2.13 13.11 -12.84
N TRP A 367 1.25 12.11 -12.81
CA TRP A 367 1.26 11.09 -11.76
C TRP A 367 2.51 10.22 -11.78
N THR A 368 2.92 9.76 -12.94
CA THR A 368 4.11 8.91 -13.09
C THR A 368 5.37 9.62 -12.62
N LEU A 369 5.54 10.89 -12.97
CA LEU A 369 6.67 11.71 -12.53
C LEU A 369 6.63 12.02 -11.03
N ALA A 370 5.44 12.08 -10.44
CA ALA A 370 5.25 12.32 -9.03
C ALA A 370 5.59 11.10 -8.15
N PHE A 371 5.35 9.87 -8.64
CA PHE A 371 5.42 8.69 -7.78
C PHE A 371 6.51 7.70 -8.17
N ILE A 372 6.72 7.41 -9.45
CA ILE A 372 7.67 6.35 -9.85
C ILE A 372 9.12 6.69 -9.50
N PRO A 373 9.66 7.90 -9.76
CA PRO A 373 11.00 8.23 -9.31
C PRO A 373 11.17 8.14 -7.80
N ALA A 374 10.14 8.47 -7.00
CA ALA A 374 10.18 8.37 -5.55
C ALA A 374 10.46 6.94 -5.04
N TYR A 375 9.95 5.89 -5.71
CA TYR A 375 10.29 4.51 -5.40
C TYR A 375 11.78 4.24 -5.60
N GLY A 376 12.37 4.76 -6.68
CA GLY A 376 13.80 4.63 -6.94
C GLY A 376 14.66 5.38 -5.92
N LEU A 377 14.27 6.60 -5.55
CA LEU A 377 14.96 7.39 -4.53
C LEU A 377 14.97 6.68 -3.16
N ARG A 378 13.81 6.12 -2.76
CA ARG A 378 13.72 5.32 -1.52
C ARG A 378 14.64 4.10 -1.55
N ALA A 379 14.67 3.38 -2.67
CA ALA A 379 15.54 2.21 -2.85
C ALA A 379 17.03 2.56 -2.77
N ALA A 380 17.40 3.78 -3.12
CA ALA A 380 18.75 4.30 -2.98
C ALA A 380 19.07 4.84 -1.56
N GLY A 381 18.06 4.96 -0.68
CA GLY A 381 18.22 5.44 0.69
C GLY A 381 17.83 6.90 0.93
N ASP A 382 17.35 7.63 -0.10
CA ASP A 382 16.90 9.03 0.03
C ASP A 382 15.45 9.13 0.57
N VAL A 383 15.20 8.42 1.67
CA VAL A 383 13.85 8.26 2.24
C VAL A 383 13.37 9.48 3.01
N LYS A 384 14.28 10.20 3.68
CA LYS A 384 13.91 11.39 4.47
C LYS A 384 13.42 12.52 3.58
N PHE A 385 14.07 12.72 2.44
CA PHE A 385 13.64 13.68 1.44
C PHE A 385 12.27 13.32 0.87
N SER A 386 12.09 12.04 0.48
CA SER A 386 10.81 11.53 -0.02
C SER A 386 9.68 11.71 0.99
N MET A 387 9.92 11.38 2.25
CA MET A 387 8.96 11.59 3.35
C MET A 387 8.58 13.07 3.51
N ALA A 388 9.58 13.94 3.62
CA ALA A 388 9.34 15.38 3.83
C ALA A 388 8.55 15.99 2.66
N ALA A 389 8.98 15.73 1.43
CA ALA A 389 8.30 16.21 0.23
C ALA A 389 6.86 15.71 0.16
N SER A 390 6.63 14.41 0.37
CA SER A 390 5.30 13.81 0.33
C SER A 390 4.37 14.31 1.44
N CYS A 391 4.87 14.47 2.66
CA CYS A 391 4.08 14.99 3.77
C CYS A 391 3.70 16.47 3.54
N ILE A 392 4.64 17.30 3.13
CA ILE A 392 4.39 18.72 2.87
C ILE A 392 3.35 18.89 1.74
N THR A 393 3.53 18.20 0.62
CA THR A 393 2.59 18.32 -0.51
C THR A 393 1.21 17.78 -0.18
N MET A 394 1.13 16.65 0.57
CA MET A 394 -0.15 16.09 1.00
C MET A 394 -0.93 17.07 1.87
N TRP A 395 -0.30 17.69 2.85
CA TRP A 395 -1.00 18.56 3.78
C TRP A 395 -1.23 19.96 3.22
N LEU A 396 -0.25 20.58 2.56
CA LEU A 396 -0.41 21.93 2.00
C LEU A 396 -1.18 21.93 0.67
N CYS A 397 -0.71 21.17 -0.31
CA CYS A 397 -1.28 21.21 -1.66
C CYS A 397 -2.58 20.43 -1.77
N ARG A 398 -2.70 19.28 -1.08
CA ARG A 398 -3.89 18.44 -1.21
C ARG A 398 -4.95 18.78 -0.17
N PHE A 399 -4.61 18.73 1.13
CA PHE A 399 -5.60 18.95 2.18
C PHE A 399 -5.98 20.42 2.33
N CYS A 400 -5.04 21.33 2.55
CA CYS A 400 -5.36 22.75 2.76
C CYS A 400 -6.05 23.36 1.53
N LEU A 401 -5.53 23.10 0.33
CA LEU A 401 -6.16 23.60 -0.89
C LEU A 401 -7.55 23.01 -1.11
N CYS A 402 -7.75 21.72 -0.84
CA CYS A 402 -9.05 21.08 -0.88
C CYS A 402 -10.06 21.79 0.05
N VAL A 403 -9.69 22.04 1.31
CA VAL A 403 -10.52 22.74 2.27
C VAL A 403 -10.87 24.16 1.80
N ILE A 404 -9.90 24.89 1.28
CA ILE A 404 -10.11 26.25 0.75
C ILE A 404 -11.08 26.22 -0.43
N LEU A 405 -10.85 25.32 -1.40
CA LEU A 405 -11.69 25.22 -2.59
C LEU A 405 -13.13 24.80 -2.28
N ILE A 406 -13.32 23.90 -1.30
CA ILE A 406 -14.66 23.42 -0.94
C ILE A 406 -15.39 24.46 -0.07
N ARG A 407 -14.77 24.96 1.00
CA ARG A 407 -15.44 25.80 2.00
C ARG A 407 -15.57 27.26 1.63
N PHE A 408 -14.61 27.81 0.89
CA PHE A 408 -14.54 29.24 0.59
C PHE A 408 -14.87 29.56 -0.88
N LEU A 409 -14.57 28.65 -1.81
CA LEU A 409 -14.74 28.87 -3.24
C LEU A 409 -15.87 28.01 -3.86
N GLU A 410 -16.54 27.18 -3.05
CA GLU A 410 -17.71 26.37 -3.44
C GLU A 410 -17.52 25.46 -4.69
N PHE A 411 -16.30 24.98 -4.92
CA PHE A 411 -15.98 24.08 -6.04
C PHE A 411 -16.58 22.66 -5.90
N GLY A 412 -17.27 22.38 -4.77
CA GLY A 412 -17.85 21.06 -4.52
C GLY A 412 -16.81 19.94 -4.57
N THR A 413 -17.21 18.78 -5.12
CA THR A 413 -16.32 17.60 -5.25
C THR A 413 -15.09 17.84 -6.12
N MET A 414 -15.17 18.76 -7.10
CA MET A 414 -14.01 19.12 -7.92
C MET A 414 -12.89 19.76 -7.11
N GLY A 415 -13.20 20.44 -6.00
CA GLY A 415 -12.19 20.99 -5.09
C GLY A 415 -11.24 19.93 -4.55
N VAL A 416 -11.72 18.70 -4.32
CA VAL A 416 -10.89 17.57 -3.91
C VAL A 416 -9.86 17.20 -4.99
N TRP A 417 -10.34 17.09 -6.24
CA TRP A 417 -9.50 16.67 -7.36
C TRP A 417 -8.52 17.76 -7.79
N ILE A 418 -8.91 19.02 -7.76
CA ILE A 418 -8.00 20.15 -8.00
C ILE A 418 -6.86 20.13 -6.96
N GLY A 419 -7.18 19.93 -5.67
CA GLY A 419 -6.16 19.77 -4.62
C GLY A 419 -5.24 18.57 -4.88
N MET A 420 -5.80 17.46 -5.35
CA MET A 420 -5.07 16.25 -5.71
C MET A 420 -4.15 16.46 -6.93
N PHE A 421 -4.63 17.15 -7.95
CA PHE A 421 -3.83 17.50 -9.13
C PHE A 421 -2.71 18.46 -8.79
N ALA A 422 -2.94 19.43 -7.90
CA ALA A 422 -1.90 20.31 -7.39
C ALA A 422 -0.82 19.54 -6.62
N ASP A 423 -1.20 18.61 -5.74
CA ASP A 423 -0.26 17.72 -5.03
C ASP A 423 0.59 16.91 -6.03
N TRP A 424 -0.02 16.26 -7.02
CA TRP A 424 0.70 15.49 -8.03
C TRP A 424 1.65 16.36 -8.86
N THR A 425 1.22 17.56 -9.25
CA THR A 425 2.04 18.48 -10.04
C THR A 425 3.26 18.95 -9.26
N VAL A 426 3.07 19.39 -8.02
CA VAL A 426 4.17 19.84 -7.16
C VAL A 426 5.12 18.68 -6.86
N ARG A 427 4.60 17.48 -6.56
CA ARG A 427 5.43 16.27 -6.41
C ARG A 427 6.23 15.96 -7.65
N ALA A 428 5.59 15.99 -8.82
CA ALA A 428 6.27 15.72 -10.10
C ALA A 428 7.47 16.66 -10.30
N VAL A 429 7.30 17.94 -10.02
CA VAL A 429 8.39 18.92 -10.10
C VAL A 429 9.49 18.61 -9.08
N ILE A 430 9.14 18.40 -7.82
CA ILE A 430 10.10 18.12 -6.74
C ILE A 430 10.90 16.85 -7.01
N PHE A 431 10.23 15.75 -7.32
CA PHE A 431 10.90 14.45 -7.53
C PHE A 431 11.67 14.40 -8.84
N THR A 432 11.20 15.04 -9.91
CA THR A 432 11.95 15.18 -11.17
C THR A 432 13.22 16.00 -10.95
N TRP A 433 13.13 17.14 -10.24
CA TRP A 433 14.30 17.92 -9.87
C TRP A 433 15.29 17.11 -9.02
N ARG A 434 14.80 16.40 -7.98
CA ARG A 434 15.65 15.58 -7.12
C ARG A 434 16.34 14.46 -7.92
N PHE A 435 15.61 13.83 -8.81
CA PHE A 435 16.14 12.77 -9.69
C PHE A 435 17.28 13.31 -10.59
N HIS A 436 17.07 14.43 -11.26
CA HIS A 436 18.08 15.04 -12.16
C HIS A 436 19.29 15.60 -11.42
N SER A 437 19.13 16.04 -10.18
CA SER A 437 20.24 16.54 -9.34
C SER A 437 21.26 15.46 -9.00
N ARG A 438 20.92 14.19 -9.18
CA ARG A 438 21.73 12.99 -8.85
C ARG A 438 22.23 12.96 -7.39
N ARG A 439 21.75 13.84 -6.51
CA ARG A 439 22.14 13.89 -5.08
C ARG A 439 21.77 12.61 -4.35
N TRP A 440 20.67 11.94 -4.74
CA TRP A 440 20.20 10.69 -4.19
C TRP A 440 21.17 9.51 -4.39
N LEU A 441 22.07 9.58 -5.41
CA LEU A 441 23.11 8.55 -5.64
C LEU A 441 24.28 8.59 -4.63
N ARG A 442 24.31 9.61 -3.76
CA ARG A 442 25.35 9.76 -2.73
C ARG A 442 25.01 9.05 -1.42
N TYR A 443 23.75 8.65 -1.24
CA TYR A 443 23.34 7.94 -0.04
C TYR A 443 23.92 6.52 -0.03
N LYS A 444 24.36 6.10 1.15
CA LYS A 444 24.79 4.75 1.43
C LYS A 444 23.88 4.18 2.50
N VAL A 445 23.23 3.07 2.21
CA VAL A 445 22.37 2.34 3.15
C VAL A 445 23.18 1.27 3.86
N ILE A 446 24.09 0.64 3.14
CA ILE A 446 24.94 -0.45 3.59
C ILE A 446 26.43 -0.08 3.52
#